data_47e552fed21fc40c82d7082e0bbdb464
#
_entry.id   47e552fed21fc40c82d7082e0bbdb464
#
_cell.length_a   1.000
_cell.length_b   1.000
_cell.length_c   1.000
_cell.angle_alpha   90.00
_cell.angle_beta   90.00
_cell.angle_gamma   90.00
#
_symmetry.space_group_name_H-M   'P 1'
#
loop_
_entity.id
_entity.type
_entity.pdbx_description
1 polymer ?
#
loop_
_entity_poly.entity_id
_entity_poly.type
_entity_poly.pdbx_seq_one_letter_code
_entity_poly.pdbx_strand_id
1 'polypeptide(L)'
;MVTIKSEREIKLMREACKVVAQVYDKLEKVIKPGMTTYELDQIAEKMMRDLGAIPAEKGYNPGIKGVPPYPATLCVSINDEVIHGVPSKYKVIK
;
A
#
# COMPACT_ATOMS: atom_id res chain seq x y z
N MET A 1 -19.02 13.76 6.93
CA MET A 1 -18.74 15.19 6.63
C MET A 1 -17.97 15.30 5.32
N VAL A 2 -18.40 16.21 4.46
CA VAL A 2 -17.67 16.48 3.20
C VAL A 2 -16.68 17.61 3.47
N THR A 3 -15.42 17.38 3.13
CA THR A 3 -14.38 18.39 3.27
C THR A 3 -13.98 18.92 1.90
N ILE A 4 -14.03 20.22 1.71
CA ILE A 4 -13.59 20.85 0.47
C ILE A 4 -12.14 21.26 0.64
N LYS A 5 -11.28 20.79 -0.26
CA LYS A 5 -9.83 21.02 -0.19
C LYS A 5 -9.44 22.29 -0.94
N SER A 6 -8.42 23.00 -0.42
CA SER A 6 -7.84 24.15 -1.10
C SER A 6 -7.06 23.71 -2.35
N GLU A 7 -6.73 24.67 -3.21
CA GLU A 7 -5.93 24.38 -4.40
C GLU A 7 -4.57 23.78 -4.06
N ARG A 8 -3.94 24.24 -3.01
CA ARG A 8 -2.67 23.70 -2.53
C ARG A 8 -2.82 22.25 -2.09
N GLU A 9 -3.87 21.94 -1.34
CA GLU A 9 -4.16 20.57 -0.91
C GLU A 9 -4.44 19.64 -2.09
N ILE A 10 -5.20 20.12 -3.08
CA ILE A 10 -5.49 19.37 -4.30
C ILE A 10 -4.19 19.07 -5.07
N LYS A 11 -3.29 20.03 -5.16
CA LYS A 11 -2.01 19.85 -5.82
C LYS A 11 -1.18 18.77 -5.13
N LEU A 12 -1.11 18.81 -3.79
CA LEU A 12 -0.37 17.81 -3.01
C LEU A 12 -0.97 16.42 -3.17
N MET A 13 -2.30 16.30 -3.16
CA MET A 13 -2.98 15.03 -3.39
C MET A 13 -2.73 14.51 -4.80
N ARG A 14 -2.72 15.39 -5.80
CA ARG A 14 -2.45 15.00 -7.17
C ARG A 14 -1.04 14.41 -7.31
N GLU A 15 -0.06 15.01 -6.65
CA GLU A 15 1.32 14.51 -6.64
C GLU A 15 1.40 13.13 -5.96
N ALA A 16 0.71 12.97 -4.83
CA ALA A 16 0.66 11.68 -4.14
C ALA A 16 -0.01 10.60 -5.01
N CYS A 17 -1.10 10.93 -5.70
CA CYS A 17 -1.77 10.01 -6.62
C CYS A 17 -0.89 9.60 -7.78
N LYS A 18 -0.05 10.48 -8.29
CA LYS A 18 0.91 10.14 -9.34
C LYS A 18 1.92 9.10 -8.87
N VAL A 19 2.40 9.22 -7.63
CA VAL A 19 3.30 8.23 -7.03
C VAL A 19 2.61 6.87 -6.95
N VAL A 20 1.37 6.83 -6.47
CA VAL A 20 0.58 5.59 -6.39
C VAL A 20 0.45 4.95 -7.76
N ALA A 21 0.11 5.73 -8.79
CA ALA A 21 -0.02 5.23 -10.15
C ALA A 21 1.30 4.66 -10.67
N GLN A 22 2.41 5.31 -10.41
CA GLN A 22 3.74 4.83 -10.81
C GLN A 22 4.10 3.52 -10.10
N VAL A 23 3.76 3.39 -8.82
CA VAL A 23 3.99 2.15 -8.07
C VAL A 23 3.17 1.01 -8.66
N TYR A 24 1.89 1.23 -8.98
CA TYR A 24 1.06 0.21 -9.61
C TYR A 24 1.61 -0.23 -10.97
N ASP A 25 2.05 0.70 -11.80
CA ASP A 25 2.63 0.38 -13.11
C ASP A 25 3.88 -0.51 -12.97
N LYS A 26 4.72 -0.23 -11.99
CA LYS A 26 5.93 -1.02 -11.73
C LYS A 26 5.60 -2.38 -11.12
N LEU A 27 4.64 -2.42 -10.19
CA LEU A 27 4.22 -3.68 -9.57
C LEU A 27 3.63 -4.63 -10.60
N GLU A 28 2.84 -4.12 -11.55
CA GLU A 28 2.29 -4.95 -12.63
C GLU A 28 3.39 -5.68 -13.41
N LYS A 29 4.54 -5.05 -13.56
CA LYS A 29 5.67 -5.63 -14.31
C LYS A 29 6.48 -6.63 -13.50
N VAL A 30 6.47 -6.54 -12.18
CA VAL A 30 7.30 -7.40 -11.32
C VAL A 30 6.52 -8.54 -10.67
N ILE A 31 5.20 -8.45 -10.60
CA ILE A 31 4.38 -9.47 -9.97
C ILE A 31 4.45 -10.77 -10.75
N LYS A 32 4.70 -11.89 -10.06
CA LYS A 32 4.86 -13.21 -10.66
C LYS A 32 4.24 -14.29 -9.79
N PRO A 33 3.73 -15.36 -10.42
CA PRO A 33 3.34 -16.56 -9.67
C PRO A 33 4.53 -17.09 -8.87
N GLY A 34 4.29 -17.55 -7.66
CA GLY A 34 5.34 -18.02 -6.76
C GLY A 34 5.86 -16.97 -5.80
N MET A 35 5.62 -15.70 -6.10
CA MET A 35 5.96 -14.60 -5.21
C MET A 35 5.03 -14.56 -4.01
N THR A 36 5.55 -14.24 -2.82
CA THR A 36 4.69 -14.04 -1.64
C THR A 36 4.15 -12.62 -1.62
N THR A 37 3.02 -12.43 -0.95
CA THR A 37 2.47 -11.08 -0.78
C THR A 37 3.39 -10.22 0.07
N TYR A 38 4.17 -10.83 0.98
CA TYR A 38 5.19 -10.14 1.75
C TYR A 38 6.28 -9.56 0.84
N GLU A 39 6.79 -10.34 -0.12
CA GLU A 39 7.80 -9.86 -1.08
C GLU A 39 7.27 -8.70 -1.90
N LEU A 40 6.02 -8.80 -2.37
CA LEU A 40 5.37 -7.73 -3.11
C LEU A 40 5.29 -6.45 -2.27
N ASP A 41 4.97 -6.58 -0.99
CA ASP A 41 4.91 -5.46 -0.06
C ASP A 41 6.28 -4.76 0.08
N GLN A 42 7.35 -5.54 0.23
CA GLN A 42 8.71 -4.98 0.37
C GLN A 42 9.13 -4.23 -0.89
N ILE A 43 8.81 -4.76 -2.05
CA ILE A 43 9.11 -4.10 -3.32
C ILE A 43 8.34 -2.78 -3.42
N ALA A 44 7.06 -2.78 -3.07
CA ALA A 44 6.25 -1.56 -3.11
C ALA A 44 6.76 -0.49 -2.15
N GLU A 45 7.16 -0.88 -0.94
CA GLU A 45 7.71 0.07 0.04
C GLU A 45 8.98 0.73 -0.50
N LYS A 46 9.88 -0.06 -1.07
CA LYS A 46 11.11 0.48 -1.65
C LYS A 46 10.82 1.46 -2.80
N MET A 47 9.88 1.10 -3.67
CA MET A 47 9.48 1.98 -4.77
C MET A 47 8.93 3.31 -4.27
N MET A 48 8.07 3.28 -3.26
CA MET A 48 7.50 4.48 -2.66
C MET A 48 8.58 5.38 -2.07
N ARG A 49 9.50 4.80 -1.30
CA ARG A 49 10.58 5.56 -0.67
C ARG A 49 11.55 6.14 -1.69
N ASP A 50 11.85 5.40 -2.75
CA ASP A 50 12.69 5.87 -3.86
C ASP A 50 12.05 7.07 -4.58
N LEU A 51 10.72 7.16 -4.58
CA LEU A 51 9.96 8.27 -5.15
C LEU A 51 9.71 9.40 -4.15
N GLY A 52 10.28 9.30 -2.94
CA GLY A 52 10.13 10.32 -1.91
C GLY A 52 8.80 10.30 -1.19
N ALA A 53 8.06 9.20 -1.27
CA ALA A 53 6.76 9.05 -0.61
C ALA A 53 6.88 8.25 0.68
N ILE A 54 5.94 8.48 1.59
CA ILE A 54 5.83 7.76 2.86
C ILE A 54 4.60 6.86 2.79
N PRO A 55 4.73 5.53 3.03
CA PRO A 55 3.57 4.64 3.05
C PRO A 55 2.57 5.05 4.13
N ALA A 56 1.34 5.36 3.74
CA ALA A 56 0.32 5.85 4.65
C ALA A 56 -0.23 4.77 5.60
N GLU A 57 -0.31 3.54 5.10
CA GLU A 57 -0.91 2.42 5.84
C GLU A 57 0.03 1.83 6.88
N LYS A 58 1.32 1.83 6.60
CA LYS A 58 2.31 1.21 7.48
C LYS A 58 2.40 1.95 8.80
N GLY A 59 2.18 1.24 9.88
CA GLY A 59 2.18 1.82 11.22
C GLY A 59 0.89 2.51 11.61
N TYR A 60 -0.15 2.46 10.74
CA TYR A 60 -1.44 3.05 11.07
C TYR A 60 -2.00 2.40 12.34
N ASN A 61 -2.29 3.22 13.33
CA ASN A 61 -2.84 2.77 14.61
C ASN A 61 -4.32 3.15 14.67
N PRO A 62 -5.24 2.17 14.70
CA PRO A 62 -6.67 2.48 14.75
C PRO A 62 -7.13 3.00 16.12
N GLY A 63 -6.26 2.99 17.15
CA GLY A 63 -6.60 3.46 18.47
C GLY A 63 -7.53 2.51 19.25
N ILE A 64 -7.63 1.28 18.82
CA ILE A 64 -8.47 0.25 19.45
C ILE A 64 -7.60 -0.65 20.29
N LYS A 65 -7.97 -0.84 21.56
CA LYS A 65 -7.22 -1.68 22.48
C LYS A 65 -7.11 -3.13 21.94
N GLY A 66 -5.92 -3.69 21.93
CA GLY A 66 -5.66 -5.03 21.44
C GLY A 66 -5.43 -5.13 19.94
N VAL A 67 -5.58 -4.02 19.20
CA VAL A 67 -5.31 -4.00 17.77
C VAL A 67 -3.96 -3.30 17.54
N PRO A 68 -2.94 -4.03 17.02
CA PRO A 68 -1.64 -3.43 16.78
C PRO A 68 -1.65 -2.47 15.58
N PRO A 69 -0.64 -1.60 15.45
CA PRO A 69 -0.47 -0.80 14.23
C PRO A 69 -0.35 -1.71 13.00
N TYR A 70 -0.82 -1.21 11.85
CA TYR A 70 -0.76 -1.99 10.61
C TYR A 70 0.69 -2.25 10.19
N PRO A 71 1.10 -3.52 9.97
CA PRO A 71 2.51 -3.89 9.85
C PRO A 71 3.11 -3.72 8.46
N ALA A 72 2.33 -3.33 7.46
CA ALA A 72 2.77 -3.39 6.07
C ALA A 72 2.45 -2.12 5.28
N THR A 73 3.03 -2.00 4.10
CA THR A 73 2.81 -0.87 3.18
C THR A 73 1.55 -1.04 2.36
N LEU A 74 1.27 -2.27 1.94
CA LEU A 74 0.12 -2.60 1.10
C LEU A 74 -0.96 -3.35 1.86
N CYS A 75 -2.18 -3.25 1.34
CA CYS A 75 -3.22 -4.23 1.62
C CYS A 75 -3.29 -5.13 0.39
N VAL A 76 -3.02 -6.41 0.55
CA VAL A 76 -3.03 -7.37 -0.55
C VAL A 76 -4.01 -8.48 -0.23
N SER A 77 -5.14 -8.47 -0.93
CA SER A 77 -6.19 -9.47 -0.77
C SER A 77 -6.11 -10.44 -1.93
N ILE A 78 -5.91 -11.71 -1.62
CA ILE A 78 -5.83 -12.76 -2.65
C ILE A 78 -7.00 -13.71 -2.51
N ASN A 79 -7.38 -14.33 -3.63
CA ASN A 79 -8.46 -15.31 -3.71
C ASN A 79 -9.78 -14.76 -3.14
N ASP A 80 -10.28 -15.34 -2.05
CA ASP A 80 -11.54 -14.95 -1.44
C ASP A 80 -11.42 -13.88 -0.35
N GLU A 81 -10.24 -13.32 -0.13
CA GLU A 81 -10.07 -12.19 0.78
C GLU A 81 -10.74 -10.94 0.21
N VAL A 82 -11.60 -10.30 0.98
CA VAL A 82 -12.42 -9.19 0.49
C VAL A 82 -11.64 -7.87 0.44
N ILE A 83 -11.14 -7.43 1.59
CA ILE A 83 -10.35 -6.19 1.68
C ILE A 83 -9.31 -6.32 2.80
N HIS A 84 -8.33 -5.40 2.81
CA HIS A 84 -7.33 -5.26 3.86
C HIS A 84 -6.55 -6.54 4.19
N GLY A 85 -6.30 -7.37 3.17
CA GLY A 85 -5.43 -8.53 3.34
C GLY A 85 -4.04 -8.09 3.77
N VAL A 86 -3.52 -8.65 4.86
CA VAL A 86 -2.17 -8.33 5.35
C VAL A 86 -1.15 -9.16 4.60
N PRO A 87 -0.13 -8.52 3.96
CA PRO A 87 0.94 -9.26 3.30
C PRO A 87 1.61 -10.26 4.22
N SER A 88 1.88 -11.44 3.72
CA SER A 88 2.39 -12.55 4.50
C SER A 88 3.37 -13.39 3.69
N LYS A 89 4.37 -13.95 4.37
CA LYS A 89 5.30 -14.92 3.78
C LYS A 89 4.63 -16.25 3.45
N TYR A 90 3.44 -16.48 3.99
CA TYR A 90 2.68 -17.71 3.78
C TYR A 90 1.63 -17.58 2.67
N LYS A 91 1.39 -16.38 2.16
CA LYS A 91 0.45 -16.12 1.06
C LYS A 91 1.22 -16.04 -0.25
N VAL A 92 1.07 -17.04 -1.09
CA VAL A 92 1.77 -17.15 -2.37
C VAL A 92 0.82 -16.81 -3.52
N ILE A 93 1.28 -15.97 -4.42
CA ILE A 93 0.56 -15.61 -5.65
C ILE A 93 0.68 -16.77 -6.65
N LYS A 94 -0.44 -17.20 -7.20
CA LYS A 94 -0.50 -18.31 -8.15
C LYS A 94 -0.85 -17.85 -9.55
#